data_ae6080d20a0880d55d31d06d5bad398a
#
_entry.id   ae6080d20a0880d55d31d06d5bad398a
#
_cell.length_a   1.000
_cell.length_b   1.000
_cell.length_c   1.000
_cell.angle_alpha   90.00
_cell.angle_beta   90.00
_cell.angle_gamma   90.00
#
_symmetry.space_group_name_H-M   'P 1'
#
loop_
_entity.id
_entity.type
_entity.pdbx_description
1 polymer ?
#
loop_
_entity_poly.entity_id
_entity_poly.type
_entity_poly.pdbx_seq_one_letter_code
_entity_poly.pdbx_strand_id
1 'polypeptide(L)'
;LELRPFIGLEDGNVLISYGATEQAKHLWVSYFGNGGMCYSNISDNLSNAMNERNQELSDILVDKIREALNNHYTPKFDEKDVKHRRIFGEREIDYGDFDVVYYTEETKELFLIEAKYFSDSLNSSGMVTDYKKLFEENGYYDHCRRRYDLVVSEPDKVKKFIGIQDEISVHLIFLSSKPIELEIQDTDGVVTFLSLNIFDKYIEGKLINEDDSIVRPVKKI
;
A
#
# COMPACT_ATOMS: atom_id res chain seq x y z
N LEU A 1 -1.62 22.95 -20.16
CA LEU A 1 -1.68 22.70 -21.62
C LEU A 1 -1.60 21.22 -21.97
N GLU A 2 -0.83 20.42 -21.27
CA GLU A 2 -0.64 18.99 -21.58
C GLU A 2 -1.95 18.17 -21.58
N LEU A 3 -2.86 18.49 -20.67
CA LEU A 3 -4.15 17.79 -20.56
C LEU A 3 -5.33 18.59 -21.16
N ARG A 4 -5.09 19.82 -21.61
CA ARG A 4 -6.07 20.69 -22.27
C ARG A 4 -5.47 21.23 -23.56
N PRO A 5 -5.55 20.47 -24.66
CA PRO A 5 -4.88 20.79 -25.91
C PRO A 5 -5.57 21.92 -26.71
N PHE A 6 -6.65 22.47 -26.16
CA PHE A 6 -7.44 23.50 -26.85
C PHE A 6 -7.18 24.86 -26.21
N ILE A 7 -6.92 25.86 -27.04
CA ILE A 7 -6.70 27.24 -26.62
C ILE A 7 -7.85 28.08 -27.21
N GLY A 8 -8.70 28.63 -26.33
CA GLY A 8 -9.72 29.61 -26.74
C GLY A 8 -9.05 30.94 -27.11
N LEU A 9 -9.45 31.51 -28.24
CA LEU A 9 -9.04 32.82 -28.71
C LEU A 9 -10.10 33.88 -28.37
N GLU A 10 -9.68 35.16 -28.32
CA GLU A 10 -10.56 36.27 -27.96
C GLU A 10 -11.73 36.46 -28.97
N ASP A 11 -11.55 36.04 -30.21
CA ASP A 11 -12.55 36.09 -31.29
C ASP A 11 -13.56 34.93 -31.24
N GLY A 12 -13.50 34.09 -30.21
CA GLY A 12 -14.39 32.92 -30.06
C GLY A 12 -13.92 31.67 -30.80
N ASN A 13 -12.82 31.75 -31.52
CA ASN A 13 -12.21 30.58 -32.17
C ASN A 13 -11.44 29.73 -31.16
N VAL A 14 -11.18 28.47 -31.54
CA VAL A 14 -10.38 27.54 -30.74
C VAL A 14 -9.19 27.06 -31.56
N LEU A 15 -8.00 27.27 -31.04
CA LEU A 15 -6.78 26.71 -31.62
C LEU A 15 -6.62 25.26 -31.16
N ILE A 16 -6.51 24.33 -32.09
CA ILE A 16 -6.35 22.89 -31.87
C ILE A 16 -5.05 22.44 -32.56
N SER A 17 -4.16 21.82 -31.80
CA SER A 17 -2.99 21.13 -32.34
C SER A 17 -3.21 19.63 -32.35
N TYR A 18 -3.08 18.97 -33.51
CA TYR A 18 -3.19 17.51 -33.60
C TYR A 18 -2.22 16.79 -32.66
N GLY A 19 -0.95 17.18 -32.66
CA GLY A 19 0.05 16.57 -31.78
C GLY A 19 -0.25 16.76 -30.28
N ALA A 20 -0.69 17.97 -29.89
CA ALA A 20 -1.10 18.21 -28.51
C ALA A 20 -2.36 17.43 -28.11
N THR A 21 -3.28 17.23 -29.04
CA THR A 21 -4.51 16.44 -28.81
C THR A 21 -4.18 14.96 -28.61
N GLU A 22 -3.33 14.37 -29.45
CA GLU A 22 -2.90 12.99 -29.30
C GLU A 22 -2.10 12.79 -28.00
N GLN A 23 -1.20 13.70 -27.67
CA GLN A 23 -0.47 13.65 -26.40
C GLN A 23 -1.42 13.74 -25.20
N ALA A 24 -2.37 14.65 -25.21
CA ALA A 24 -3.37 14.78 -24.15
C ALA A 24 -4.20 13.49 -24.00
N LYS A 25 -4.62 12.88 -25.11
CA LYS A 25 -5.33 11.60 -25.11
C LYS A 25 -4.50 10.49 -24.43
N HIS A 26 -3.22 10.34 -24.79
CA HIS A 26 -2.36 9.35 -24.16
C HIS A 26 -2.17 9.62 -22.66
N LEU A 27 -1.98 10.86 -22.25
CA LEU A 27 -1.88 11.26 -20.85
C LEU A 27 -3.17 10.96 -20.08
N TRP A 28 -4.34 11.25 -20.65
CA TRP A 28 -5.63 10.93 -20.05
C TRP A 28 -5.79 9.42 -19.84
N VAL A 29 -5.49 8.61 -20.86
CA VAL A 29 -5.58 7.14 -20.76
C VAL A 29 -4.64 6.61 -19.67
N SER A 30 -3.40 7.12 -19.61
CA SER A 30 -2.44 6.75 -18.56
C SER A 30 -2.94 7.16 -17.17
N TYR A 31 -3.48 8.37 -17.03
CA TYR A 31 -4.02 8.85 -15.76
C TYR A 31 -5.17 7.98 -15.25
N PHE A 32 -6.16 7.70 -16.11
CA PHE A 32 -7.27 6.82 -15.76
C PHE A 32 -6.78 5.41 -15.44
N GLY A 33 -5.88 4.89 -16.25
CA GLY A 33 -5.30 3.57 -16.06
C GLY A 33 -4.65 3.40 -14.69
N ASN A 34 -4.00 4.46 -14.21
CA ASN A 34 -3.26 4.48 -12.94
C ASN A 34 -4.07 5.06 -11.76
N GLY A 35 -5.38 5.27 -11.91
CA GLY A 35 -6.23 5.79 -10.84
C GLY A 35 -5.94 7.25 -10.45
N GLY A 36 -5.20 8.00 -11.28
CA GLY A 36 -4.84 9.40 -11.03
C GLY A 36 -6.00 10.36 -11.29
N MET A 37 -6.11 11.40 -10.49
CA MET A 37 -7.03 12.51 -10.70
C MET A 37 -6.28 13.83 -10.84
N CYS A 38 -6.50 14.54 -11.95
CA CYS A 38 -5.76 15.77 -12.27
C CYS A 38 -6.42 17.05 -11.79
N TYR A 39 -7.72 17.03 -11.49
CA TYR A 39 -8.49 18.26 -11.27
C TYR A 39 -9.46 18.13 -10.11
N SER A 40 -9.62 19.24 -9.37
CA SER A 40 -10.79 19.51 -8.55
C SER A 40 -12.00 19.84 -9.45
N ASN A 41 -13.21 19.58 -8.99
CA ASN A 41 -14.47 19.86 -9.69
C ASN A 41 -14.73 18.96 -10.92
N ILE A 42 -14.56 17.67 -10.76
CA ILE A 42 -15.01 16.64 -11.70
C ILE A 42 -16.46 16.26 -11.39
N SER A 43 -17.16 15.67 -12.38
CA SER A 43 -18.52 15.14 -12.16
C SER A 43 -18.49 13.95 -11.18
N ASP A 44 -19.60 13.75 -10.46
CA ASP A 44 -19.76 12.62 -9.54
C ASP A 44 -19.53 11.27 -10.24
N ASN A 45 -20.01 11.11 -11.46
CA ASN A 45 -19.82 9.90 -12.25
C ASN A 45 -18.34 9.61 -12.50
N LEU A 46 -17.55 10.65 -12.82
CA LEU A 46 -16.11 10.50 -13.02
C LEU A 46 -15.41 10.20 -11.71
N SER A 47 -15.79 10.87 -10.63
CA SER A 47 -15.25 10.60 -9.29
C SER A 47 -15.51 9.15 -8.87
N ASN A 48 -16.74 8.64 -9.09
CA ASN A 48 -17.08 7.26 -8.76
C ASN A 48 -16.26 6.26 -9.60
N ALA A 49 -16.15 6.48 -10.91
CA ALA A 49 -15.33 5.62 -11.77
C ALA A 49 -13.85 5.60 -11.36
N MET A 50 -13.31 6.73 -10.91
CA MET A 50 -11.93 6.80 -10.41
C MET A 50 -11.77 6.07 -9.08
N ASN A 51 -12.76 6.17 -8.18
CA ASN A 51 -12.74 5.43 -6.91
C ASN A 51 -12.82 3.92 -7.14
N GLU A 52 -13.70 3.47 -8.06
CA GLU A 52 -13.78 2.06 -8.46
C GLU A 52 -12.44 1.59 -9.04
N ARG A 53 -11.81 2.39 -9.92
CA ARG A 53 -10.49 2.05 -10.47
C ARG A 53 -9.40 1.97 -9.41
N ASN A 54 -9.39 2.89 -8.46
CA ASN A 54 -8.43 2.86 -7.35
C ASN A 54 -8.63 1.62 -6.47
N GLN A 55 -9.88 1.21 -6.24
CA GLN A 55 -10.17 -0.02 -5.52
C GLN A 55 -9.67 -1.25 -6.27
N GLU A 56 -9.95 -1.35 -7.57
CA GLU A 56 -9.42 -2.44 -8.41
C GLU A 56 -7.89 -2.52 -8.36
N LEU A 57 -7.20 -1.39 -8.42
CA LEU A 57 -5.74 -1.34 -8.37
C LEU A 57 -5.19 -1.74 -6.99
N SER A 58 -5.90 -1.39 -5.92
CA SER A 58 -5.59 -1.85 -4.57
C SER A 58 -5.78 -3.36 -4.42
N ASP A 59 -6.87 -3.91 -4.94
CA ASP A 59 -7.14 -5.35 -4.94
C ASP A 59 -6.07 -6.12 -5.74
N ILE A 60 -5.68 -5.60 -6.90
CA ILE A 60 -4.59 -6.17 -7.71
C ILE A 60 -3.26 -6.15 -6.95
N LEU A 61 -2.96 -5.09 -6.19
CA LEU A 61 -1.76 -5.02 -5.37
C LEU A 61 -1.77 -6.12 -4.30
N VAL A 62 -2.87 -6.27 -3.58
CA VAL A 62 -3.04 -7.32 -2.54
C VAL A 62 -2.88 -8.71 -3.13
N ASP A 63 -3.48 -8.98 -4.29
CA ASP A 63 -3.36 -10.28 -4.96
C ASP A 63 -1.92 -10.56 -5.43
N LYS A 64 -1.18 -9.56 -5.92
CA LYS A 64 0.25 -9.71 -6.26
C LYS A 64 1.14 -9.98 -5.05
N ILE A 65 0.84 -9.35 -3.91
CA ILE A 65 1.54 -9.62 -2.64
C ILE A 65 1.36 -11.09 -2.24
N ARG A 66 0.12 -11.58 -2.28
CA ARG A 66 -0.18 -12.98 -1.96
C ARG A 66 0.44 -13.95 -2.95
N GLU A 67 0.42 -13.62 -4.24
CA GLU A 67 1.12 -14.40 -5.27
C GLU A 67 2.63 -14.50 -4.99
N ALA A 68 3.27 -13.38 -4.65
CA ALA A 68 4.68 -13.36 -4.28
C ALA A 68 4.97 -14.27 -3.07
N LEU A 69 4.15 -14.18 -2.00
CA LEU A 69 4.29 -15.06 -0.84
C LEU A 69 4.08 -16.54 -1.22
N ASN A 70 3.07 -16.86 -2.03
CA ASN A 70 2.77 -18.23 -2.47
C ASN A 70 3.83 -18.83 -3.42
N ASN A 71 4.61 -18.00 -4.10
CA ASN A 71 5.75 -18.46 -4.90
C ASN A 71 6.93 -18.91 -4.04
N HIS A 72 7.02 -18.43 -2.79
CA HIS A 72 8.13 -18.74 -1.87
C HIS A 72 7.74 -19.68 -0.75
N TYR A 73 6.48 -19.70 -0.32
CA TYR A 73 6.00 -20.46 0.84
C TYR A 73 4.71 -21.21 0.56
N THR A 74 4.48 -22.26 1.34
CA THR A 74 3.17 -22.92 1.42
C THR A 74 2.39 -22.31 2.59
N PRO A 75 1.22 -21.70 2.34
CA PRO A 75 0.44 -21.08 3.40
C PRO A 75 -0.24 -22.16 4.28
N LYS A 76 -0.15 -21.98 5.58
CA LYS A 76 -1.05 -22.61 6.54
C LYS A 76 -2.26 -21.73 6.83
N PHE A 77 -2.07 -20.42 6.74
CA PHE A 77 -3.11 -19.41 6.86
C PHE A 77 -2.86 -18.30 5.82
N ASP A 78 -3.88 -17.94 5.04
CA ASP A 78 -3.82 -16.90 4.02
C ASP A 78 -5.19 -16.25 3.88
N GLU A 79 -5.36 -15.08 4.47
CA GLU A 79 -6.58 -14.28 4.36
C GLU A 79 -6.27 -12.83 4.03
N LYS A 80 -7.18 -12.17 3.30
CA LYS A 80 -7.17 -10.73 3.03
C LYS A 80 -8.27 -10.01 3.79
N ASP A 81 -8.09 -8.70 3.97
CA ASP A 81 -9.05 -7.79 4.62
C ASP A 81 -9.45 -8.26 6.03
N VAL A 82 -8.47 -8.68 6.82
CA VAL A 82 -8.69 -9.21 8.16
C VAL A 82 -8.87 -8.07 9.16
N LYS A 83 -10.12 -7.82 9.54
CA LYS A 83 -10.44 -6.78 10.53
C LYS A 83 -9.83 -7.11 11.90
N HIS A 84 -9.25 -6.09 12.56
CA HIS A 84 -8.65 -6.25 13.89
C HIS A 84 -9.59 -6.95 14.90
N ARG A 85 -10.89 -6.67 14.85
CA ARG A 85 -11.90 -7.28 15.75
C ARG A 85 -12.01 -8.79 15.62
N ARG A 86 -11.65 -9.38 14.48
CA ARG A 86 -11.62 -10.86 14.32
C ARG A 86 -10.51 -11.50 15.14
N ILE A 87 -9.41 -10.77 15.34
CA ILE A 87 -8.24 -11.24 16.08
C ILE A 87 -8.36 -10.87 17.56
N PHE A 88 -8.64 -9.59 17.83
CA PHE A 88 -8.53 -9.01 19.17
C PHE A 88 -9.89 -8.83 19.88
N GLY A 89 -11.02 -9.05 19.18
CA GLY A 89 -12.37 -8.77 19.67
C GLY A 89 -12.78 -7.30 19.52
N GLU A 90 -13.98 -6.98 19.95
CA GLU A 90 -14.52 -5.62 19.88
C GLU A 90 -13.70 -4.65 20.75
N ARG A 91 -13.50 -3.44 20.25
CA ARG A 91 -12.75 -2.35 20.88
C ARG A 91 -13.53 -1.05 20.74
N GLU A 92 -13.29 -0.09 21.63
CA GLU A 92 -13.85 1.26 21.51
C GLU A 92 -13.30 2.03 20.32
N ILE A 93 -12.04 1.74 19.93
CA ILE A 93 -11.36 2.37 18.81
C ILE A 93 -11.33 1.38 17.64
N ASP A 94 -11.63 1.86 16.45
CA ASP A 94 -11.42 1.11 15.22
C ASP A 94 -9.93 1.18 14.81
N TYR A 95 -9.27 0.02 14.80
CA TYR A 95 -7.87 -0.12 14.40
C TYR A 95 -7.72 -0.44 12.91
N GLY A 96 -8.84 -0.54 12.17
CA GLY A 96 -8.83 -0.93 10.75
C GLY A 96 -8.62 -2.43 10.55
N ASP A 97 -8.03 -2.78 9.43
CA ASP A 97 -7.78 -4.14 8.97
C ASP A 97 -6.32 -4.35 8.57
N PHE A 98 -5.94 -5.62 8.45
CA PHE A 98 -4.73 -6.03 7.74
C PHE A 98 -5.15 -6.43 6.34
N ASP A 99 -4.55 -5.82 5.32
CA ASP A 99 -4.85 -6.14 3.92
C ASP A 99 -4.42 -7.58 3.58
N VAL A 100 -3.32 -8.07 4.19
CA VAL A 100 -2.90 -9.48 4.10
C VAL A 100 -2.45 -9.98 5.46
N VAL A 101 -2.97 -11.16 5.85
CA VAL A 101 -2.49 -11.99 6.97
C VAL A 101 -2.08 -13.34 6.38
N TYR A 102 -0.79 -13.62 6.40
CA TYR A 102 -0.22 -14.81 5.80
C TYR A 102 0.73 -15.50 6.78
N TYR A 103 0.49 -16.78 7.06
CA TYR A 103 1.35 -17.57 7.94
C TYR A 103 1.84 -18.84 7.22
N THR A 104 3.14 -19.09 7.33
CA THR A 104 3.78 -20.32 6.86
C THR A 104 4.35 -21.12 8.05
N GLU A 105 4.07 -22.42 8.08
CA GLU A 105 4.56 -23.31 9.13
C GLU A 105 6.03 -23.69 8.92
N GLU A 106 6.49 -23.70 7.68
CA GLU A 106 7.85 -24.12 7.31
C GLU A 106 8.93 -23.28 8.00
N THR A 107 8.73 -21.95 8.03
CA THR A 107 9.67 -21.01 8.64
C THR A 107 9.13 -20.40 9.94
N LYS A 108 7.89 -20.72 10.32
CA LYS A 108 7.15 -20.14 11.46
C LYS A 108 7.08 -18.60 11.36
N GLU A 109 6.81 -18.10 10.16
CA GLU A 109 6.74 -16.68 9.87
C GLU A 109 5.29 -16.25 9.61
N LEU A 110 4.90 -15.15 10.26
CA LEU A 110 3.62 -14.47 10.07
C LEU A 110 3.88 -13.12 9.41
N PHE A 111 3.28 -12.89 8.26
CA PHE A 111 3.30 -11.62 7.55
C PHE A 111 1.99 -10.90 7.79
N LEU A 112 2.06 -9.72 8.41
CA LEU A 112 0.97 -8.79 8.60
C LEU A 112 1.24 -7.58 7.73
N ILE A 113 0.46 -7.42 6.65
CA ILE A 113 0.76 -6.45 5.62
C ILE A 113 -0.37 -5.44 5.49
N GLU A 114 -0.01 -4.16 5.52
CA GLU A 114 -0.80 -3.02 5.05
C GLU A 114 -0.34 -2.70 3.63
N ALA A 115 -1.23 -2.76 2.66
CA ALA A 115 -0.94 -2.51 1.24
C ALA A 115 -1.56 -1.19 0.79
N LYS A 116 -0.77 -0.32 0.19
CA LYS A 116 -1.30 0.96 -0.34
C LYS A 116 -0.92 1.16 -1.79
N TYR A 117 -1.95 1.27 -2.60
CA TYR A 117 -1.78 1.69 -3.98
C TYR A 117 -1.62 3.21 -4.04
N PHE A 118 -0.52 3.66 -4.61
CA PHE A 118 -0.27 5.06 -4.90
C PHE A 118 -0.25 5.26 -6.41
N SER A 119 -1.14 6.10 -6.91
CA SER A 119 -1.12 6.54 -8.29
C SER A 119 0.13 7.36 -8.59
N ASP A 120 0.54 7.42 -9.85
CA ASP A 120 1.67 8.26 -10.23
C ASP A 120 1.36 9.74 -9.98
N SER A 121 2.23 10.38 -9.21
CA SER A 121 2.15 11.82 -8.96
C SER A 121 2.82 12.56 -10.09
N LEU A 122 2.10 13.41 -10.84
CA LEU A 122 2.68 14.21 -11.92
C LEU A 122 3.52 15.39 -11.43
N ASN A 123 3.48 15.67 -10.13
CA ASN A 123 4.17 16.81 -9.57
C ASN A 123 4.50 16.61 -8.08
N SER A 124 5.38 17.44 -7.56
CA SER A 124 5.78 17.44 -6.15
C SER A 124 4.62 17.63 -5.17
N SER A 125 3.53 18.31 -5.59
CA SER A 125 2.34 18.48 -4.73
C SER A 125 1.63 17.14 -4.46
N GLY A 126 1.58 16.25 -5.45
CA GLY A 126 1.05 14.90 -5.27
C GLY A 126 1.90 14.08 -4.30
N MET A 127 3.23 14.16 -4.42
CA MET A 127 4.15 13.48 -3.49
C MET A 127 3.98 13.98 -2.06
N VAL A 128 3.84 15.29 -1.85
CA VAL A 128 3.56 15.89 -0.53
C VAL A 128 2.20 15.41 0.01
N THR A 129 1.20 15.26 -0.84
CA THR A 129 -0.11 14.75 -0.43
C THR A 129 -0.04 13.29 0.01
N ASP A 130 0.69 12.45 -0.72
CA ASP A 130 0.89 11.04 -0.35
C ASP A 130 1.65 10.92 0.98
N TYR A 131 2.71 11.73 1.15
CA TYR A 131 3.46 11.80 2.41
C TYR A 131 2.58 12.20 3.60
N LYS A 132 1.73 13.23 3.42
CA LYS A 132 0.79 13.67 4.46
C LYS A 132 -0.18 12.57 4.86
N LYS A 133 -0.80 11.87 3.91
CA LYS A 133 -1.69 10.74 4.19
C LYS A 133 -1.02 9.65 5.02
N LEU A 134 0.29 9.49 4.86
CA LEU A 134 1.05 8.49 5.60
C LEU A 134 1.34 8.91 7.03
N PHE A 135 1.81 10.14 7.25
CA PHE A 135 2.44 10.57 8.50
C PHE A 135 1.69 11.69 9.24
N GLU A 136 0.57 12.22 8.71
CA GLU A 136 -0.29 13.09 9.50
C GLU A 136 -0.94 12.32 10.66
N GLU A 137 -1.36 13.04 11.69
CA GLU A 137 -2.11 12.49 12.82
C GLU A 137 -3.30 11.64 12.34
N ASN A 138 -3.39 10.41 12.83
CA ASN A 138 -4.30 9.38 12.33
C ASN A 138 -4.09 8.97 10.85
N GLY A 139 -2.88 9.16 10.32
CA GLY A 139 -2.48 8.65 9.01
C GLY A 139 -2.28 7.13 8.99
N TYR A 140 -1.92 6.60 7.85
CA TYR A 140 -1.73 5.15 7.67
C TYR A 140 -0.68 4.55 8.61
N TYR A 141 0.41 5.29 8.87
CA TYR A 141 1.46 4.85 9.79
C TYR A 141 0.94 4.67 11.22
N ASP A 142 0.16 5.64 11.73
CA ASP A 142 -0.42 5.56 13.07
C ASP A 142 -1.35 4.34 13.20
N HIS A 143 -2.13 4.03 12.17
CA HIS A 143 -2.99 2.85 12.16
C HIS A 143 -2.16 1.55 12.18
N CYS A 144 -1.11 1.46 11.37
CA CYS A 144 -0.19 0.32 11.38
C CYS A 144 0.44 0.15 12.76
N ARG A 145 0.95 1.22 13.35
CA ARG A 145 1.62 1.19 14.65
C ARG A 145 0.69 0.73 15.77
N ARG A 146 -0.53 1.26 15.81
CA ARG A 146 -1.54 0.84 16.80
C ARG A 146 -1.88 -0.64 16.67
N ARG A 147 -2.00 -1.18 15.45
CA ARG A 147 -2.20 -2.62 15.23
C ARG A 147 -1.00 -3.44 15.69
N TYR A 148 0.21 -2.96 15.44
CA TYR A 148 1.43 -3.60 15.94
C TYR A 148 1.43 -3.69 17.47
N ASP A 149 1.07 -2.62 18.16
CA ASP A 149 0.99 -2.61 19.63
C ASP A 149 0.01 -3.66 20.15
N LEU A 150 -1.12 -3.90 19.45
CA LEU A 150 -2.05 -4.98 19.76
C LEU A 150 -1.41 -6.35 19.54
N VAL A 151 -0.70 -6.56 18.44
CA VAL A 151 -0.01 -7.83 18.14
C VAL A 151 1.00 -8.17 19.22
N VAL A 152 1.78 -7.19 19.66
CA VAL A 152 2.82 -7.38 20.68
C VAL A 152 2.24 -7.54 22.08
N SER A 153 1.17 -6.82 22.41
CA SER A 153 0.54 -6.88 23.76
C SER A 153 -0.36 -8.08 23.96
N GLU A 154 -0.93 -8.64 22.86
CA GLU A 154 -1.88 -9.73 22.91
C GLU A 154 -1.48 -10.90 21.97
N PRO A 155 -0.24 -11.43 22.06
CA PRO A 155 0.28 -12.44 21.14
C PRO A 155 -0.55 -13.73 21.12
N ASP A 156 -1.13 -14.12 22.24
CA ASP A 156 -1.94 -15.34 22.35
C ASP A 156 -3.20 -15.27 21.47
N LYS A 157 -3.77 -14.08 21.30
CA LYS A 157 -4.93 -13.89 20.41
C LYS A 157 -4.53 -14.06 18.95
N VAL A 158 -3.37 -13.54 18.57
CA VAL A 158 -2.83 -13.71 17.21
C VAL A 158 -2.58 -15.18 16.92
N LYS A 159 -1.86 -15.88 17.81
CA LYS A 159 -1.59 -17.33 17.71
C LYS A 159 -2.86 -18.15 17.61
N LYS A 160 -3.84 -17.86 18.48
CA LYS A 160 -5.15 -18.54 18.45
C LYS A 160 -5.88 -18.32 17.14
N PHE A 161 -5.83 -17.11 16.59
CA PHE A 161 -6.49 -16.75 15.33
C PHE A 161 -5.95 -17.57 14.15
N ILE A 162 -4.62 -17.72 14.05
CA ILE A 162 -3.98 -18.52 13.00
C ILE A 162 -3.83 -20.01 13.35
N GLY A 163 -4.33 -20.44 14.53
CA GLY A 163 -4.40 -21.85 14.92
C GLY A 163 -3.07 -22.47 15.34
N ILE A 164 -2.19 -21.71 16.01
CA ILE A 164 -0.87 -22.18 16.48
C ILE A 164 -0.65 -21.91 17.97
N GLN A 165 0.39 -22.55 18.55
CA GLN A 165 0.81 -22.34 19.94
C GLN A 165 2.30 -22.00 20.06
N ASP A 166 3.09 -22.30 19.04
CA ASP A 166 4.52 -22.11 19.02
C ASP A 166 4.92 -20.62 19.00
N GLU A 167 6.17 -20.35 19.32
CA GLU A 167 6.79 -19.05 19.05
C GLU A 167 6.94 -18.83 17.55
N ILE A 168 6.59 -17.64 17.08
CA ILE A 168 6.65 -17.26 15.67
C ILE A 168 7.38 -15.93 15.47
N SER A 169 7.89 -15.74 14.26
CA SER A 169 8.44 -14.47 13.79
C SER A 169 7.37 -13.68 13.06
N VAL A 170 7.06 -12.48 13.52
CA VAL A 170 6.09 -11.60 12.89
C VAL A 170 6.81 -10.53 12.08
N HIS A 171 6.44 -10.40 10.83
CA HIS A 171 6.81 -9.31 9.94
C HIS A 171 5.65 -8.33 9.88
N LEU A 172 5.86 -7.08 10.31
CA LEU A 172 4.91 -6.00 10.10
C LEU A 172 5.38 -5.13 8.95
N ILE A 173 4.62 -5.15 7.86
CA ILE A 173 5.03 -4.55 6.60
C ILE A 173 3.99 -3.52 6.15
N PHE A 174 4.48 -2.33 5.79
CA PHE A 174 3.75 -1.38 4.96
C PHE A 174 4.26 -1.52 3.52
N LEU A 175 3.41 -1.95 2.59
CA LEU A 175 3.81 -2.23 1.23
C LEU A 175 3.12 -1.28 0.25
N SER A 176 3.91 -0.54 -0.50
CA SER A 176 3.44 0.40 -1.51
C SER A 176 3.55 -0.16 -2.93
N SER A 177 2.65 0.27 -3.82
CA SER A 177 2.69 -0.12 -5.24
C SER A 177 3.92 0.38 -5.99
N LYS A 178 4.56 1.45 -5.49
CA LYS A 178 5.75 2.09 -6.08
C LYS A 178 6.75 2.47 -4.99
N PRO A 179 8.03 2.66 -5.31
CA PRO A 179 9.02 3.15 -4.36
C PRO A 179 8.60 4.50 -3.76
N ILE A 180 8.64 4.57 -2.45
CA ILE A 180 8.42 5.79 -1.68
C ILE A 180 9.57 5.84 -0.67
N GLU A 181 10.23 6.98 -0.52
CA GLU A 181 11.29 7.16 0.48
C GLU A 181 10.64 7.33 1.87
N LEU A 182 10.25 6.20 2.49
CA LEU A 182 9.55 6.18 3.77
C LEU A 182 10.43 5.77 4.95
N GLU A 183 11.50 5.05 4.71
CA GLU A 183 12.38 4.48 5.73
C GLU A 183 12.95 5.54 6.69
N ILE A 184 13.11 6.76 6.18
CA ILE A 184 13.61 7.92 6.97
C ILE A 184 12.66 8.31 8.10
N GLN A 185 11.38 7.98 8.00
CA GLN A 185 10.35 8.38 8.96
C GLN A 185 10.08 7.34 10.04
N ASP A 186 10.42 6.07 9.80
CA ASP A 186 10.30 5.01 10.81
C ASP A 186 11.52 4.98 11.74
N THR A 187 11.57 5.91 12.66
CA THR A 187 12.67 6.02 13.62
C THR A 187 12.69 4.89 14.66
N ASP A 188 11.60 4.15 14.82
CA ASP A 188 11.44 3.12 15.83
C ASP A 188 11.68 1.69 15.29
N GLY A 189 11.81 1.53 13.98
CA GLY A 189 12.01 0.23 13.33
C GLY A 189 10.86 -0.76 13.55
N VAL A 190 9.65 -0.24 13.79
CA VAL A 190 8.47 -1.05 14.11
C VAL A 190 7.83 -1.59 12.83
N VAL A 191 7.73 -0.75 11.80
CA VAL A 191 7.12 -1.05 10.52
C VAL A 191 8.18 -1.12 9.44
N THR A 192 8.22 -2.21 8.69
CA THR A 192 9.12 -2.32 7.53
C THR A 192 8.42 -1.74 6.30
N PHE A 193 8.94 -0.64 5.77
CA PHE A 193 8.43 -0.03 4.54
C PHE A 193 9.08 -0.66 3.32
N LEU A 194 8.24 -1.20 2.43
CA LEU A 194 8.67 -1.84 1.19
C LEU A 194 7.85 -1.33 0.02
N SER A 195 8.40 -1.44 -1.17
CA SER A 195 7.63 -1.35 -2.41
C SER A 195 7.54 -2.73 -3.07
N LEU A 196 6.51 -2.92 -3.89
CA LEU A 196 6.26 -4.21 -4.54
C LEU A 196 7.47 -4.73 -5.32
N ASN A 197 8.25 -3.85 -5.94
CA ASN A 197 9.41 -4.22 -6.76
C ASN A 197 10.60 -4.79 -5.97
N ILE A 198 10.66 -4.60 -4.65
CA ILE A 198 11.72 -5.15 -3.78
C ILE A 198 11.19 -6.23 -2.84
N PHE A 199 9.89 -6.50 -2.86
CA PHE A 199 9.25 -7.42 -1.93
C PHE A 199 9.77 -8.85 -2.04
N ASP A 200 9.99 -9.37 -3.26
CA ASP A 200 10.58 -10.69 -3.47
C ASP A 200 11.97 -10.80 -2.83
N LYS A 201 12.82 -9.76 -2.98
CA LYS A 201 14.14 -9.74 -2.32
C LYS A 201 14.04 -9.78 -0.80
N TYR A 202 13.03 -9.09 -0.24
CA TYR A 202 12.76 -9.13 1.19
C TYR A 202 12.35 -10.53 1.65
N ILE A 203 11.41 -11.18 0.96
CA ILE A 203 10.96 -12.54 1.24
C ILE A 203 12.14 -13.52 1.21
N GLU A 204 12.99 -13.43 0.19
CA GLU A 204 14.17 -14.25 0.03
C GLU A 204 15.31 -13.97 1.03
N GLY A 205 15.20 -12.92 1.86
CA GLY A 205 16.28 -12.48 2.74
C GLY A 205 17.50 -11.93 1.99
N LYS A 206 17.28 -11.38 0.79
CA LYS A 206 18.32 -10.82 -0.09
C LYS A 206 18.28 -9.29 -0.17
N LEU A 207 17.38 -8.64 0.56
CA LEU A 207 17.35 -7.19 0.64
C LEU A 207 18.45 -6.74 1.60
N ILE A 208 19.34 -5.89 1.14
CA ILE A 208 20.48 -5.39 1.90
C ILE A 208 20.45 -3.86 2.00
N ASN A 209 20.94 -3.35 3.12
CA ASN A 209 21.20 -1.93 3.36
C ASN A 209 22.52 -1.48 2.71
N GLU A 210 22.82 -0.19 2.83
CA GLU A 210 24.08 0.43 2.39
C GLU A 210 25.33 -0.16 3.09
N ASP A 211 25.16 -0.70 4.29
CA ASP A 211 26.21 -1.36 5.08
C ASP A 211 26.29 -2.89 4.85
N ASP A 212 25.67 -3.39 3.80
CA ASP A 212 25.54 -4.82 3.45
C ASP A 212 24.80 -5.67 4.49
N SER A 213 24.12 -5.07 5.48
CA SER A 213 23.27 -5.81 6.40
C SER A 213 21.95 -6.23 5.75
N ILE A 214 21.45 -7.40 6.12
CA ILE A 214 20.17 -7.91 5.60
C ILE A 214 19.01 -7.16 6.27
N VAL A 215 18.13 -6.61 5.46
CA VAL A 215 16.89 -5.94 5.91
C VAL A 215 15.77 -6.96 6.00
N ARG A 216 15.58 -7.52 7.17
CA ARG A 216 14.48 -8.46 7.46
C ARG A 216 14.09 -8.42 8.93
N PRO A 217 13.61 -7.26 9.43
CA PRO A 217 13.25 -7.14 10.83
C PRO A 217 12.04 -8.02 11.16
N VAL A 218 12.10 -8.68 12.32
CA VAL A 218 11.03 -9.55 12.82
C VAL A 218 10.81 -9.31 14.31
N LYS A 219 9.55 -9.48 14.75
CA LYS A 219 9.21 -9.55 16.17
C LYS A 219 8.87 -10.99 16.54
N LYS A 220 9.54 -11.50 17.57
CA LYS A 220 9.15 -12.78 18.17
C LYS A 220 7.96 -12.59 19.11
N ILE A 221 6.98 -13.43 18.97
CA ILE A 221 5.80 -13.48 19.83
C ILE A 221 5.47 -14.92 20.22
#